data_cbee3b0c64cbbdf73736ed0291fd0f85
#
_entry.id   cbee3b0c64cbbdf73736ed0291fd0f85
#
_cell.length_a   1.000
_cell.length_b   1.000
_cell.length_c   1.000
_cell.angle_alpha   90.00
_cell.angle_beta   90.00
_cell.angle_gamma   90.00
#
_symmetry.space_group_name_H-M   'P 1'
#
loop_
_entity.id
_entity.type
_entity.pdbx_description
1 polymer ?
#
loop_
_entity_poly.entity_id
_entity_poly.type
_entity_poly.pdbx_seq_one_letter_code
_entity_poly.pdbx_strand_id
1 'polypeptide(L)'
;MREYVVENEFVKAVRRAGGIAYKLTSQTTNGLPDRLVLFFPAKTVFVELKAPGKMLRPLQRKRRYRLMKLGFPVLCIDRLSQIKPAIDAILAWTPGEPFPEGIGADVPELEITTLPSEQGNLDDLDDYGDTYEPEDPSELAGFYDLDEGST
;
A
#
# COMPACT_ATOMS: atom_id res chain seq x y z
N MET A 1 2.60 1.42 -23.85
CA MET A 1 3.52 1.76 -22.74
C MET A 1 3.55 0.60 -21.77
N ARG A 2 4.71 0.24 -21.28
CA ARG A 2 4.87 -0.85 -20.33
C ARG A 2 4.78 -0.33 -18.89
N GLU A 3 4.34 -1.18 -17.97
CA GLU A 3 4.19 -0.86 -16.54
C GLU A 3 5.49 -0.30 -15.93
N TYR A 4 6.66 -0.87 -16.25
CA TYR A 4 7.93 -0.41 -15.69
C TYR A 4 8.29 1.02 -16.06
N VAL A 5 7.79 1.55 -17.18
CA VAL A 5 8.00 2.95 -17.57
C VAL A 5 7.25 3.87 -16.62
N VAL A 6 5.99 3.55 -16.35
CA VAL A 6 5.17 4.28 -15.38
C VAL A 6 5.79 4.21 -13.99
N GLU A 7 6.22 3.02 -13.56
CA GLU A 7 6.86 2.81 -12.26
C GLU A 7 8.13 3.64 -12.11
N ASN A 8 9.04 3.59 -13.10
CA ASN A 8 10.29 4.32 -13.05
C ASN A 8 10.08 5.85 -12.98
N GLU A 9 9.19 6.37 -13.79
CA GLU A 9 8.88 7.81 -13.78
C GLU A 9 8.20 8.23 -12.48
N PHE A 10 7.33 7.39 -11.93
CA PHE A 10 6.72 7.63 -10.62
C PHE A 10 7.78 7.71 -9.51
N VAL A 11 8.67 6.72 -9.42
CA VAL A 11 9.74 6.70 -8.40
C VAL A 11 10.64 7.94 -8.51
N LYS A 12 11.01 8.34 -9.73
CA LYS A 12 11.78 9.57 -9.95
C LYS A 12 11.03 10.82 -9.47
N ALA A 13 9.74 10.91 -9.76
CA ALA A 13 8.91 12.05 -9.36
C ALA A 13 8.77 12.13 -7.83
N VAL A 14 8.56 11.01 -7.14
CA VAL A 14 8.54 10.95 -5.68
C VAL A 14 9.85 11.45 -5.09
N ARG A 15 10.98 10.98 -5.61
CA ARG A 15 12.31 11.38 -5.15
C ARG A 15 12.57 12.87 -5.37
N ARG A 16 12.22 13.42 -6.53
CA ARG A 16 12.36 14.87 -6.82
C ARG A 16 11.52 15.72 -5.86
N ALA A 17 10.37 15.22 -5.44
CA ALA A 17 9.49 15.90 -4.50
C ALA A 17 9.92 15.75 -3.02
N GLY A 18 11.02 15.04 -2.76
CA GLY A 18 11.58 14.86 -1.42
C GLY A 18 11.05 13.65 -0.65
N GLY A 19 10.33 12.74 -1.31
CA GLY A 19 9.83 11.50 -0.72
C GLY A 19 10.68 10.28 -1.01
N ILE A 20 10.23 9.16 -0.51
CA ILE A 20 10.82 7.83 -0.73
C ILE A 20 9.72 6.90 -1.26
N ALA A 21 10.02 6.12 -2.29
CA ALA A 21 9.14 5.08 -2.81
C ALA A 21 9.83 3.71 -2.66
N TYR A 22 9.61 3.06 -1.54
CA TYR A 22 10.13 1.70 -1.31
C TYR A 22 9.35 0.68 -2.13
N LYS A 23 10.06 -0.25 -2.75
CA LYS A 23 9.43 -1.39 -3.39
C LYS A 23 8.98 -2.39 -2.33
N LEU A 24 7.69 -2.74 -2.36
CA LEU A 24 7.15 -3.78 -1.52
C LEU A 24 7.29 -5.13 -2.21
N THR A 25 7.98 -6.04 -1.55
CA THR A 25 8.04 -7.45 -1.91
C THR A 25 7.72 -8.28 -0.69
N SER A 26 6.87 -9.30 -0.85
CA SER A 26 6.55 -10.22 0.23
C SER A 26 6.58 -11.64 -0.31
N GLN A 27 7.20 -12.54 0.43
CA GLN A 27 7.18 -13.97 0.14
C GLN A 27 5.94 -14.65 0.72
N THR A 28 5.31 -14.02 1.71
CA THR A 28 4.21 -14.59 2.49
C THR A 28 2.85 -13.96 2.19
N THR A 29 2.81 -12.70 1.74
CA THR A 29 1.56 -11.98 1.48
C THR A 29 1.45 -11.58 0.02
N ASN A 30 0.45 -12.13 -0.67
CA ASN A 30 0.15 -11.79 -2.05
C ASN A 30 -0.78 -10.58 -2.15
N GLY A 31 -0.72 -9.88 -3.27
CA GLY A 31 -1.64 -8.79 -3.59
C GLY A 31 -1.32 -7.45 -2.92
N LEU A 32 -0.16 -7.31 -2.27
CA LEU A 32 0.29 -6.02 -1.77
C LEU A 32 0.55 -5.04 -2.93
N PRO A 33 0.34 -3.74 -2.70
CA PRO A 33 0.74 -2.69 -3.64
C PRO A 33 2.24 -2.72 -3.93
N ASP A 34 2.65 -2.22 -5.09
CA ASP A 34 4.06 -2.26 -5.54
C ASP A 34 4.99 -1.38 -4.73
N ARG A 35 4.49 -0.22 -4.27
CA ARG A 35 5.29 0.80 -3.60
C ARG A 35 4.67 1.29 -2.30
N LEU A 36 5.53 1.46 -1.31
CA LEU A 36 5.26 2.24 -0.10
C LEU A 36 5.88 3.62 -0.27
N VAL A 37 5.06 4.65 -0.29
CA VAL A 37 5.48 6.04 -0.51
C VAL A 37 5.40 6.81 0.78
N LEU A 38 6.50 7.44 1.14
CA LEU A 38 6.66 8.20 2.37
C LEU A 38 7.07 9.63 2.07
N PHE A 39 6.39 10.58 2.71
CA PHE A 39 6.73 12.00 2.72
C PHE A 39 6.67 12.56 4.14
N PHE A 40 7.48 13.58 4.40
CA PHE A 40 7.35 14.36 5.62
C PHE A 40 6.09 15.25 5.59
N PRO A 41 5.35 15.45 6.71
CA PRO A 41 5.47 14.74 7.98
C PRO A 41 4.57 13.49 8.01
N ALA A 42 5.16 12.32 8.24
CA ALA A 42 4.45 11.06 8.50
C ALA A 42 3.38 10.65 7.46
N LYS A 43 3.52 11.09 6.21
CA LYS A 43 2.60 10.74 5.13
C LYS A 43 2.97 9.38 4.58
N THR A 44 2.04 8.45 4.64
CA THR A 44 2.19 7.06 4.18
C THR A 44 1.11 6.76 3.15
N VAL A 45 1.51 6.45 1.93
CA VAL A 45 0.61 6.12 0.81
C VAL A 45 1.11 4.86 0.12
N PHE A 46 0.22 3.94 -0.16
CA PHE A 46 0.51 2.78 -0.99
C PHE A 46 0.17 3.07 -2.45
N VAL A 47 0.98 2.58 -3.36
CA VAL A 47 0.79 2.81 -4.79
C VAL A 47 0.97 1.52 -5.58
N GLU A 48 -0.05 1.17 -6.34
CA GLU A 48 -0.03 0.10 -7.33
C GLU A 48 0.25 0.70 -8.70
N LEU A 49 1.24 0.17 -9.40
CA LEU A 49 1.60 0.60 -10.75
C LEU A 49 1.09 -0.42 -11.77
N LYS A 50 0.44 0.07 -12.82
CA LYS A 50 -0.12 -0.76 -13.89
C LYS A 50 0.27 -0.22 -15.27
N ALA A 51 0.28 -1.10 -16.25
CA ALA A 51 0.23 -0.67 -17.64
C ALA A 51 -1.12 -0.01 -17.95
N PRO A 52 -1.18 0.95 -18.90
CA PRO A 52 -2.42 1.63 -19.24
C PRO A 52 -3.59 0.68 -19.49
N GLY A 53 -4.72 0.91 -18.81
CA GLY A 53 -5.94 0.13 -18.95
C GLY A 53 -5.94 -1.25 -18.28
N LYS A 54 -4.85 -1.63 -17.61
CA LYS A 54 -4.80 -2.88 -16.83
C LYS A 54 -5.51 -2.71 -15.50
N MET A 55 -6.31 -3.69 -15.15
CA MET A 55 -7.09 -3.68 -13.91
C MET A 55 -6.35 -4.38 -12.78
N LEU A 56 -6.71 -4.03 -11.55
CA LEU A 56 -6.26 -4.75 -10.36
C LEU A 56 -6.82 -6.16 -10.35
N ARG A 57 -6.01 -7.12 -9.92
CA ARG A 57 -6.47 -8.48 -9.63
C ARG A 57 -7.40 -8.47 -8.42
N PRO A 58 -8.29 -9.47 -8.27
CA PRO A 58 -9.21 -9.54 -7.13
C PRO A 58 -8.51 -9.44 -5.77
N LEU A 59 -7.37 -10.13 -5.59
CA LEU A 59 -6.61 -10.08 -4.34
C LEU A 59 -6.00 -8.69 -4.08
N GLN A 60 -5.53 -8.00 -5.12
CA GLN A 60 -5.03 -6.63 -5.01
C GLN A 60 -6.14 -5.66 -4.59
N ARG A 61 -7.37 -5.83 -5.10
CA ARG A 61 -8.54 -5.03 -4.67
C ARG A 61 -8.90 -5.28 -3.22
N LYS A 62 -8.82 -6.53 -2.76
CA LYS A 62 -9.06 -6.91 -1.37
C LYS A 62 -8.03 -6.26 -0.44
N ARG A 63 -6.73 -6.34 -0.76
CA ARG A 63 -5.65 -5.70 0.02
C ARG A 63 -5.81 -4.19 0.04
N ARG A 64 -6.12 -3.59 -1.10
CA ARG A 64 -6.41 -2.15 -1.21
C ARG A 64 -7.53 -1.73 -0.27
N TYR A 65 -8.66 -2.41 -0.32
CA TYR A 65 -9.79 -2.15 0.55
C TYR A 65 -9.40 -2.18 2.03
N ARG A 66 -8.67 -3.22 2.44
CA ARG A 66 -8.22 -3.37 3.83
C ARG A 66 -7.30 -2.22 4.26
N LEU A 67 -6.31 -1.87 3.47
CA LEU A 67 -5.41 -0.76 3.76
C LEU A 67 -6.15 0.57 3.87
N MET A 68 -7.11 0.82 3.00
CA MET A 68 -7.94 2.02 3.06
C MET A 68 -8.84 2.06 4.30
N LYS A 69 -9.37 0.92 4.75
CA LYS A 69 -10.11 0.81 6.01
C LYS A 69 -9.24 1.12 7.24
N LEU A 70 -7.95 0.85 7.17
CA LEU A 70 -6.99 1.22 8.20
C LEU A 70 -6.59 2.70 8.15
N GLY A 71 -7.07 3.44 7.16
CA GLY A 71 -6.79 4.87 7.00
C GLY A 71 -5.62 5.21 6.08
N PHE A 72 -5.06 4.23 5.38
CA PHE A 72 -3.98 4.45 4.43
C PHE A 72 -4.53 4.64 3.02
N PRO A 73 -4.20 5.74 2.32
CA PRO A 73 -4.52 5.89 0.91
C PRO A 73 -3.82 4.81 0.07
N VAL A 74 -4.53 4.29 -0.91
CA VAL A 74 -3.98 3.36 -1.89
C VAL A 74 -4.33 3.86 -3.28
N LEU A 75 -3.33 4.32 -4.02
CA LEU A 75 -3.48 4.82 -5.37
C LEU A 75 -3.15 3.73 -6.39
N CYS A 76 -3.83 3.78 -7.52
CA CYS A 76 -3.46 3.04 -8.71
C CYS A 76 -3.01 4.03 -9.79
N ILE A 77 -1.81 3.86 -10.33
CA ILE A 77 -1.25 4.70 -11.36
C ILE A 77 -0.99 3.84 -12.60
N ASP A 78 -1.64 4.16 -13.71
CA ASP A 78 -1.47 3.42 -14.96
C ASP A 78 -1.02 4.32 -16.14
N ARG A 79 -0.82 5.62 -15.89
CA ARG A 79 -0.42 6.59 -16.91
C ARG A 79 0.49 7.66 -16.35
N LEU A 80 1.40 8.14 -17.17
CA LEU A 80 2.33 9.22 -16.80
C LEU A 80 1.63 10.51 -16.39
N SER A 81 0.50 10.83 -17.00
CA SER A 81 -0.29 12.03 -16.68
C SER A 81 -0.90 12.05 -15.28
N GLN A 82 -0.97 10.90 -14.62
CA GLN A 82 -1.49 10.78 -13.26
C GLN A 82 -0.43 11.02 -12.17
N ILE A 83 0.86 11.01 -12.54
CA ILE A 83 1.97 11.07 -11.58
C ILE A 83 1.99 12.42 -10.85
N LYS A 84 2.01 13.54 -11.60
CA LYS A 84 2.05 14.86 -10.98
C LYS A 84 0.84 15.16 -10.11
N PRO A 85 -0.41 14.93 -10.55
CA PRO A 85 -1.57 15.07 -9.68
C PRO A 85 -1.52 14.21 -8.42
N ALA A 86 -1.01 12.99 -8.50
CA ALA A 86 -0.85 12.11 -7.34
C ALA A 86 0.14 12.69 -6.33
N ILE A 87 1.31 13.14 -6.77
CA ILE A 87 2.31 13.76 -5.91
C ILE A 87 1.76 15.03 -5.25
N ASP A 88 1.12 15.90 -6.03
CA ASP A 88 0.53 17.14 -5.52
C ASP A 88 -0.55 16.84 -4.46
N ALA A 89 -1.39 15.82 -4.68
CA ALA A 89 -2.40 15.39 -3.72
C ALA A 89 -1.79 14.85 -2.43
N ILE A 90 -0.75 14.04 -2.52
CA ILE A 90 -0.05 13.51 -1.33
C ILE A 90 0.57 14.64 -0.52
N LEU A 91 1.24 15.59 -1.17
CA LEU A 91 1.88 16.71 -0.50
C LEU A 91 0.87 17.63 0.20
N ALA A 92 -0.32 17.79 -0.37
CA ALA A 92 -1.40 18.59 0.22
C ALA A 92 -2.22 17.85 1.29
N TRP A 93 -2.19 16.52 1.28
CA TRP A 93 -2.97 15.70 2.19
C TRP A 93 -2.39 15.67 3.61
N THR A 94 -3.26 15.71 4.60
CA THR A 94 -2.91 15.54 6.02
C THR A 94 -3.29 14.12 6.46
N PRO A 95 -2.36 13.33 7.02
CA PRO A 95 -2.68 12.00 7.56
C PRO A 95 -3.84 12.03 8.56
N GLY A 96 -4.75 11.09 8.43
CA GLY A 96 -5.99 11.04 9.22
C GLY A 96 -7.18 11.74 8.58
N GLU A 97 -6.96 12.63 7.61
CA GLU A 97 -8.02 13.25 6.82
C GLU A 97 -8.36 12.38 5.59
N PRO A 98 -9.58 12.51 5.03
CA PRO A 98 -9.92 11.83 3.78
C PRO A 98 -8.95 12.20 2.65
N PHE A 99 -8.49 11.21 1.91
CA PHE A 99 -7.68 11.45 0.72
C PHE A 99 -8.58 11.90 -0.44
N PRO A 100 -8.15 12.86 -1.28
CA PRO A 100 -8.96 13.35 -2.40
C PRO A 100 -9.39 12.23 -3.35
N GLU A 101 -10.64 12.28 -3.81
CA GLU A 101 -11.16 11.39 -4.83
C GLU A 101 -10.65 11.76 -6.22
N GLY A 102 -10.71 10.82 -7.15
CA GLY A 102 -10.36 11.06 -8.56
C GLY A 102 -8.85 11.15 -8.83
N ILE A 103 -8.01 10.74 -7.91
CA ILE A 103 -6.55 10.70 -8.07
C ILE A 103 -6.12 9.31 -8.53
N GLY A 104 -5.38 9.27 -9.64
CA GLY A 104 -4.93 8.03 -10.25
C GLY A 104 -5.96 7.39 -11.17
N ALA A 105 -5.81 6.09 -11.45
CA ALA A 105 -6.75 5.31 -12.21
C ALA A 105 -7.99 4.94 -11.39
N ASP A 106 -9.14 4.87 -12.05
CA ASP A 106 -10.36 4.38 -11.42
C ASP A 106 -10.20 2.89 -11.07
N VAL A 107 -10.49 2.57 -9.83
CA VAL A 107 -10.55 1.20 -9.35
C VAL A 107 -11.99 0.91 -8.96
N PRO A 108 -12.66 -0.06 -9.60
CA PRO A 108 -14.01 -0.43 -9.21
C PRO A 108 -14.04 -0.82 -7.72
N GLU A 109 -15.05 -0.32 -7.02
CA GLU A 109 -15.28 -0.72 -5.64
C GLU A 109 -15.56 -2.22 -5.57
N LEU A 110 -15.13 -2.85 -4.47
CA LEU A 110 -15.52 -4.22 -4.18
C LEU A 110 -17.04 -4.24 -3.95
N GLU A 111 -17.74 -5.11 -4.64
CA GLU A 111 -19.15 -5.35 -4.37
C GLU A 111 -19.28 -5.91 -2.95
N ILE A 112 -19.98 -5.16 -2.10
CA ILE A 112 -20.12 -5.43 -0.65
C ILE A 112 -20.78 -6.78 -0.36
N THR A 113 -21.43 -7.39 -1.36
CA THR A 113 -22.07 -8.72 -1.25
C THR A 113 -21.09 -9.86 -0.97
N THR A 114 -19.79 -9.64 -1.12
CA THR A 114 -18.74 -10.64 -0.86
C THR A 114 -17.93 -10.35 0.41
N LEU A 115 -18.22 -9.24 1.09
CA LEU A 115 -17.56 -8.89 2.33
C LEU A 115 -18.39 -9.38 3.53
N PRO A 116 -17.76 -9.87 4.59
CA PRO A 116 -18.44 -10.07 5.88
C PRO A 116 -19.11 -8.77 6.31
N SER A 117 -20.26 -8.87 6.97
CA SER A 117 -21.02 -7.71 7.47
C SER A 117 -20.13 -6.68 8.16
N GLU A 118 -20.51 -5.41 8.15
CA GLU A 118 -19.77 -4.27 8.75
C GLU A 118 -19.39 -4.47 10.23
N GLN A 119 -19.88 -5.52 10.87
CA GLN A 119 -19.52 -5.96 12.21
C GLN A 119 -18.51 -7.12 12.21
N GLY A 120 -18.09 -7.59 11.01
CA GLY A 120 -17.03 -8.57 10.86
C GLY A 120 -15.69 -7.97 11.32
N ASN A 121 -14.98 -8.70 12.18
CA ASN A 121 -13.64 -8.37 12.58
C ASN A 121 -12.78 -8.19 11.32
N LEU A 122 -11.89 -7.20 11.30
CA LEU A 122 -10.89 -7.02 10.24
C LEU A 122 -10.11 -8.33 9.95
N ASP A 123 -10.05 -9.20 10.94
CA ASP A 123 -9.43 -10.51 10.87
C ASP A 123 -10.16 -11.48 9.90
N ASP A 124 -11.48 -11.29 9.68
CA ASP A 124 -12.27 -12.12 8.75
C ASP A 124 -11.97 -11.81 7.26
N LEU A 125 -11.21 -10.77 6.99
CA LEU A 125 -10.79 -10.37 5.63
C LEU A 125 -9.45 -10.98 5.21
N ASP A 126 -8.72 -11.58 6.13
CA ASP A 126 -7.51 -12.30 5.83
C ASP A 126 -7.81 -13.76 5.51
N ASP A 127 -7.41 -14.15 4.32
CA ASP A 127 -7.18 -15.54 4.03
C ASP A 127 -5.95 -15.97 4.84
N TYR A 128 -6.18 -16.58 6.00
CA TYR A 128 -5.15 -16.97 6.97
C TYR A 128 -4.08 -17.96 6.44
N GLY A 129 -4.07 -18.20 5.13
CA GLY A 129 -2.99 -18.95 4.50
C GLY A 129 -1.62 -18.30 4.61
N ASP A 130 -1.58 -17.01 5.01
CA ASP A 130 -0.36 -16.20 5.03
C ASP A 130 0.12 -15.82 6.44
N THR A 131 -0.34 -16.49 7.49
CA THR A 131 0.27 -16.31 8.81
C THR A 131 1.62 -17.01 8.82
N TYR A 132 2.69 -16.21 8.84
CA TYR A 132 4.00 -16.70 9.21
C TYR A 132 3.93 -17.15 10.68
N GLU A 133 3.87 -18.46 10.90
CA GLU A 133 4.24 -19.03 12.18
C GLU A 133 5.73 -19.37 12.07
N PRO A 134 6.61 -18.74 12.87
CA PRO A 134 8.00 -19.11 12.87
C PRO A 134 8.11 -20.59 13.28
N GLU A 135 8.79 -21.39 12.47
CA GLU A 135 8.98 -22.81 12.72
C GLU A 135 9.71 -23.06 14.03
N ASP A 136 10.41 -22.04 14.55
CA ASP A 136 11.11 -22.07 15.82
C ASP A 136 10.82 -20.81 16.65
N PRO A 137 10.14 -20.94 17.80
CA PRO A 137 9.91 -19.82 18.72
C PRO A 137 11.20 -19.14 19.22
N SER A 138 12.36 -19.78 19.10
CA SER A 138 13.64 -19.21 19.50
C SER A 138 14.12 -18.12 18.53
N GLU A 139 13.63 -18.08 17.30
CA GLU A 139 13.93 -17.00 16.35
C GLU A 139 13.38 -15.65 16.81
N LEU A 140 12.31 -15.63 17.61
CA LEU A 140 11.74 -14.41 18.17
C LEU A 140 12.50 -13.93 19.42
N ALA A 141 13.23 -14.78 20.09
CA ALA A 141 13.98 -14.44 21.30
C ALA A 141 15.15 -13.47 21.03
N GLY A 142 15.74 -13.52 19.82
CA GLY A 142 16.82 -12.62 19.41
C GLY A 142 16.40 -11.17 19.15
N PHE A 143 15.10 -10.90 19.02
CA PHE A 143 14.57 -9.54 18.79
C PHE A 143 14.29 -8.75 20.07
N TYR A 144 14.23 -9.43 21.22
CA TYR A 144 13.89 -8.81 22.51
C TYR A 144 15.08 -8.63 23.46
N ASP A 145 16.28 -9.07 23.06
CA ASP A 145 17.51 -8.78 23.79
C ASP A 145 18.07 -7.40 23.37
N LEU A 146 17.27 -6.36 23.56
CA LEU A 146 17.78 -5.00 23.62
C LEU A 146 18.03 -4.64 25.08
N ASP A 147 19.25 -4.99 25.49
CA ASP A 147 20.08 -4.25 26.43
C ASP A 147 19.41 -3.78 27.73
N GLU A 148 19.29 -4.68 28.69
CA GLU A 148 19.45 -4.30 30.11
C GLU A 148 20.93 -4.37 30.47
N GLY A 149 21.67 -3.36 30.15
CA GLY A 149 23.08 -3.35 30.50
C GLY A 149 23.71 -1.99 30.40
N SER A 150 23.59 -1.17 31.45
CA SER A 150 24.74 -0.63 32.14
C SER A 150 24.34 0.46 33.10
N THR A 151 24.43 0.18 34.34
CA THR A 151 24.85 1.14 35.39
C THR A 151 26.20 1.70 35.08
#